data_5e1b2a08e00fd02502865a093735dbff
#
_entry.id   5e1b2a08e00fd02502865a093735dbff
#
_cell.length_a   1.000
_cell.length_b   1.000
_cell.length_c   1.000
_cell.angle_alpha   90.00
_cell.angle_beta   90.00
_cell.angle_gamma   90.00
#
_symmetry.space_group_name_H-M   'P 1'
#
loop_
_entity.id
_entity.type
_entity.pdbx_description
1 polymer ?
#
loop_
_entity_poly.entity_id
_entity_poly.type
_entity_poly.pdbx_seq_one_letter_code
_entity_poly.pdbx_strand_id
1 'polypeptide(L)'
;KRWAGPDGVLTGYLSPDNIYTADNGAQPTGTVKLPGLILHIGSDHKVKTGWVKENDKDYYYLNDGSAASDWVNIQGTWYYFNTNGEKQTGWIHLRSGWYYLGADGKMRTGWIKDDGKDYYLDSNGTMVTGYTTWGSKLYWAGADGAMKEQPCYYPDMYRYAQNYYSATNWLIQIDTTGNRFAVYKGSHGNWVVWYEWQCTTGAPGMW
;
A
#
# COMPACT_ATOMS: atom_id res chain seq x y z
N LYS A 1 -29.75 5.52 -21.42
CA LYS A 1 -29.52 4.69 -20.22
C LYS A 1 -30.20 5.40 -19.04
N ARG A 2 -31.04 4.68 -18.29
CA ARG A 2 -31.67 5.22 -17.07
C ARG A 2 -30.80 4.90 -15.87
N TRP A 3 -30.65 5.86 -14.98
CA TRP A 3 -29.94 5.71 -13.72
C TRP A 3 -30.95 5.51 -12.60
N ALA A 4 -30.71 4.51 -11.77
CA ALA A 4 -31.50 4.28 -10.56
C ALA A 4 -30.56 4.24 -9.35
N GLY A 5 -30.98 4.81 -8.24
CA GLY A 5 -30.28 4.69 -6.96
C GLY A 5 -30.33 3.25 -6.44
N PRO A 6 -29.62 2.95 -5.32
CA PRO A 6 -29.62 1.63 -4.69
C PRO A 6 -31.01 1.12 -4.29
N ASP A 7 -31.95 2.04 -4.10
CA ASP A 7 -33.38 1.81 -3.80
C ASP A 7 -34.24 1.56 -5.05
N GLY A 8 -33.61 1.56 -6.25
CA GLY A 8 -34.29 1.40 -7.53
C GLY A 8 -35.05 2.65 -8.02
N VAL A 9 -35.00 3.76 -7.27
CA VAL A 9 -35.64 5.03 -7.67
C VAL A 9 -34.83 5.65 -8.81
N LEU A 10 -35.50 6.03 -9.90
CA LEU A 10 -34.87 6.72 -11.01
C LEU A 10 -34.43 8.13 -10.56
N THR A 11 -33.19 8.48 -10.91
CA THR A 11 -32.58 9.78 -10.55
C THR A 11 -32.31 10.65 -11.78
N GLY A 12 -32.59 10.11 -12.97
CA GLY A 12 -32.39 10.76 -14.24
C GLY A 12 -32.16 9.78 -15.38
N TYR A 13 -31.93 10.30 -16.58
CA TYR A 13 -31.59 9.49 -17.74
C TYR A 13 -30.41 10.08 -18.51
N LEU A 14 -29.71 9.20 -19.23
CA LEU A 14 -28.63 9.55 -20.12
C LEU A 14 -29.10 9.33 -21.57
N SER A 15 -29.04 10.39 -22.38
CA SER A 15 -29.36 10.29 -23.81
C SER A 15 -28.30 9.50 -24.57
N PRO A 16 -28.57 9.09 -25.83
CA PRO A 16 -27.56 8.48 -26.71
C PRO A 16 -26.32 9.37 -26.91
N ASP A 17 -26.49 10.69 -26.86
CA ASP A 17 -25.41 11.67 -27.00
C ASP A 17 -24.66 11.94 -25.68
N ASN A 18 -24.89 11.10 -24.68
CA ASN A 18 -24.26 11.17 -23.35
C ASN A 18 -24.65 12.43 -22.53
N ILE A 19 -25.82 13.03 -22.81
CA ILE A 19 -26.37 14.17 -22.07
C ILE A 19 -27.16 13.63 -20.88
N TYR A 20 -26.80 14.07 -19.66
CA TYR A 20 -27.54 13.74 -18.47
C TYR A 20 -28.71 14.72 -18.26
N THR A 21 -29.90 14.18 -17.99
CA THR A 21 -31.11 14.96 -17.63
C THR A 21 -31.67 14.36 -16.34
N ALA A 22 -31.82 15.19 -15.31
CA ALA A 22 -32.48 14.83 -14.06
C ALA A 22 -33.97 14.58 -14.25
N ASP A 23 -34.64 13.92 -13.29
CA ASP A 23 -36.07 13.59 -13.37
C ASP A 23 -37.00 14.82 -13.46
N ASN A 24 -36.53 15.97 -12.93
CA ASN A 24 -37.23 17.25 -13.06
C ASN A 24 -36.97 17.97 -14.39
N GLY A 25 -36.30 17.32 -15.35
CA GLY A 25 -35.96 17.90 -16.65
C GLY A 25 -34.71 18.81 -16.65
N ALA A 26 -34.07 19.05 -15.50
CA ALA A 26 -32.89 19.89 -15.44
C ALA A 26 -31.67 19.20 -16.07
N GLN A 27 -30.81 19.99 -16.71
CA GLN A 27 -29.51 19.57 -17.23
C GLN A 27 -28.41 20.31 -16.45
N PRO A 28 -27.96 19.75 -15.31
CA PRO A 28 -26.96 20.39 -14.46
C PRO A 28 -25.58 20.39 -15.16
N THR A 29 -24.63 21.12 -14.55
CA THR A 29 -23.20 21.07 -14.87
C THR A 29 -22.41 20.91 -13.56
N GLY A 30 -21.14 20.49 -13.65
CA GLY A 30 -20.30 20.22 -12.49
C GLY A 30 -20.55 18.85 -11.87
N THR A 31 -20.15 18.67 -10.61
CA THR A 31 -20.31 17.41 -9.89
C THR A 31 -21.75 17.22 -9.43
N VAL A 32 -22.39 16.16 -9.89
CA VAL A 32 -23.75 15.74 -9.53
C VAL A 32 -23.66 14.51 -8.64
N LYS A 33 -24.17 14.63 -7.41
CA LYS A 33 -24.23 13.53 -6.43
C LYS A 33 -25.62 12.93 -6.43
N LEU A 34 -25.70 11.66 -6.82
CA LEU A 34 -26.91 10.86 -6.79
C LEU A 34 -26.74 9.75 -5.73
N PRO A 35 -27.80 9.11 -5.25
CA PRO A 35 -27.68 7.98 -4.34
C PRO A 35 -26.77 6.88 -4.93
N GLY A 36 -25.62 6.65 -4.28
CA GLY A 36 -24.63 5.64 -4.71
C GLY A 36 -23.90 5.94 -6.02
N LEU A 37 -23.98 7.18 -6.55
CA LEU A 37 -23.37 7.56 -7.81
C LEU A 37 -22.92 9.02 -7.80
N ILE A 38 -21.69 9.29 -8.21
CA ILE A 38 -21.17 10.64 -8.41
C ILE A 38 -20.79 10.78 -9.89
N LEU A 39 -21.32 11.79 -10.56
CA LEU A 39 -21.05 12.11 -11.96
C LEU A 39 -20.41 13.49 -12.07
N HIS A 40 -19.62 13.70 -13.11
CA HIS A 40 -19.22 15.04 -13.52
C HIS A 40 -19.83 15.39 -14.88
N ILE A 41 -20.59 16.48 -14.92
CA ILE A 41 -21.28 16.96 -16.12
C ILE A 41 -20.55 18.19 -16.62
N GLY A 42 -20.07 18.14 -17.83
CA GLY A 42 -19.40 19.27 -18.47
C GLY A 42 -20.33 20.43 -18.79
N SER A 43 -19.77 21.59 -19.18
CA SER A 43 -20.56 22.74 -19.63
C SER A 43 -21.38 22.45 -20.91
N ASP A 44 -21.08 21.39 -21.62
CA ASP A 44 -21.83 20.83 -22.73
C ASP A 44 -22.95 19.88 -22.31
N HIS A 45 -23.25 19.79 -21.00
CA HIS A 45 -24.20 18.91 -20.36
C HIS A 45 -23.93 17.40 -20.55
N LYS A 46 -22.74 17.04 -21.01
CA LYS A 46 -22.32 15.65 -21.19
C LYS A 46 -21.60 15.11 -19.98
N VAL A 47 -21.84 13.83 -19.67
CA VAL A 47 -21.08 13.10 -18.65
C VAL A 47 -19.64 12.99 -19.10
N LYS A 48 -18.70 13.41 -18.24
CA LYS A 48 -17.29 13.34 -18.48
C LYS A 48 -16.70 12.05 -17.93
N THR A 49 -15.59 11.61 -18.53
CA THR A 49 -14.78 10.46 -18.10
C THR A 49 -13.32 10.88 -18.01
N GLY A 50 -12.50 10.09 -17.30
CA GLY A 50 -11.09 10.40 -17.10
C GLY A 50 -10.85 11.39 -15.96
N TRP A 51 -9.68 12.04 -15.97
CA TRP A 51 -9.28 12.98 -14.94
C TRP A 51 -10.05 14.31 -15.04
N VAL A 52 -10.55 14.74 -13.90
CA VAL A 52 -11.23 16.05 -13.75
C VAL A 52 -10.69 16.72 -12.49
N LYS A 53 -10.35 18.01 -12.59
CA LYS A 53 -10.00 18.85 -11.43
C LYS A 53 -11.16 19.81 -11.13
N GLU A 54 -11.64 19.81 -9.90
CA GLU A 54 -12.71 20.67 -9.43
C GLU A 54 -12.45 21.09 -7.97
N ASN A 55 -12.53 22.38 -7.67
CA ASN A 55 -12.29 22.94 -6.32
C ASN A 55 -10.96 22.48 -5.70
N ASP A 56 -9.88 22.51 -6.49
CA ASP A 56 -8.53 22.09 -6.13
C ASP A 56 -8.37 20.61 -5.75
N LYS A 57 -9.39 19.78 -6.03
CA LYS A 57 -9.37 18.34 -5.86
C LYS A 57 -9.34 17.64 -7.20
N ASP A 58 -8.66 16.52 -7.26
CA ASP A 58 -8.60 15.66 -8.44
C ASP A 58 -9.57 14.50 -8.27
N TYR A 59 -10.30 14.20 -9.34
CA TYR A 59 -11.26 13.10 -9.48
C TYR A 59 -10.90 12.28 -10.71
N TYR A 60 -11.31 11.03 -10.72
CA TYR A 60 -11.25 10.20 -11.92
C TYR A 60 -12.61 9.58 -12.17
N TYR A 61 -13.17 9.81 -13.35
CA TYR A 61 -14.46 9.25 -13.75
C TYR A 61 -14.24 8.07 -14.69
N LEU A 62 -14.83 6.93 -14.32
CA LEU A 62 -14.73 5.68 -15.07
C LEU A 62 -15.44 5.79 -16.44
N ASN A 63 -15.28 4.80 -17.30
CA ASN A 63 -15.88 4.79 -18.65
C ASN A 63 -17.43 4.80 -18.62
N ASP A 64 -18.03 4.39 -17.50
CA ASP A 64 -19.48 4.48 -17.31
C ASP A 64 -19.93 5.84 -16.78
N GLY A 65 -19.00 6.75 -16.49
CA GLY A 65 -19.22 8.08 -15.98
C GLY A 65 -19.26 8.17 -14.45
N SER A 66 -19.15 7.05 -13.73
CA SER A 66 -19.12 7.06 -12.26
C SER A 66 -17.77 7.57 -11.74
N ALA A 67 -17.78 8.30 -10.63
CA ALA A 67 -16.54 8.66 -9.96
C ALA A 67 -15.83 7.41 -9.41
N ALA A 68 -14.53 7.35 -9.58
CA ALA A 68 -13.67 6.37 -8.93
C ALA A 68 -13.79 6.47 -7.41
N SER A 69 -13.83 5.33 -6.74
CA SER A 69 -13.76 5.20 -5.29
C SER A 69 -12.95 3.97 -4.95
N ASP A 70 -12.29 3.98 -3.79
CA ASP A 70 -11.36 2.92 -3.38
C ASP A 70 -10.12 2.83 -4.32
N TRP A 71 -9.46 1.70 -4.39
CA TRP A 71 -8.31 1.48 -5.25
C TRP A 71 -8.71 1.36 -6.73
N VAL A 72 -8.09 2.18 -7.57
CA VAL A 72 -8.30 2.13 -9.04
C VAL A 72 -6.95 2.09 -9.75
N ASN A 73 -6.77 1.11 -10.63
CA ASN A 73 -5.62 1.05 -11.51
C ASN A 73 -5.89 1.85 -12.78
N ILE A 74 -5.11 2.90 -13.00
CA ILE A 74 -5.22 3.77 -14.18
C ILE A 74 -3.91 3.62 -14.96
N GLN A 75 -3.97 2.97 -16.11
CA GLN A 75 -2.81 2.75 -16.99
C GLN A 75 -1.59 2.13 -16.27
N GLY A 76 -1.83 1.09 -15.45
CA GLY A 76 -0.77 0.39 -14.72
C GLY A 76 -0.35 1.05 -13.40
N THR A 77 -0.94 2.18 -13.02
CA THR A 77 -0.63 2.90 -11.78
C THR A 77 -1.82 2.87 -10.83
N TRP A 78 -1.59 2.50 -9.58
CA TRP A 78 -2.61 2.49 -8.55
C TRP A 78 -2.79 3.86 -7.90
N TYR A 79 -4.06 4.27 -7.77
CA TYR A 79 -4.52 5.45 -7.05
C TYR A 79 -5.61 5.05 -6.06
N TYR A 80 -5.76 5.82 -5.02
CA TYR A 80 -6.85 5.65 -4.06
C TYR A 80 -7.75 6.87 -4.03
N PHE A 81 -9.05 6.66 -4.06
CA PHE A 81 -10.07 7.70 -3.99
C PHE A 81 -10.96 7.46 -2.77
N ASN A 82 -11.28 8.52 -2.05
CA ASN A 82 -12.21 8.41 -0.92
C ASN A 82 -13.66 8.20 -1.41
N THR A 83 -14.58 8.04 -0.47
CA THR A 83 -16.01 7.83 -0.78
C THR A 83 -16.70 9.03 -1.48
N ASN A 84 -16.06 10.21 -1.46
CA ASN A 84 -16.49 11.37 -2.23
C ASN A 84 -15.90 11.41 -3.64
N GLY A 85 -15.12 10.42 -4.04
CA GLY A 85 -14.41 10.37 -5.33
C GLY A 85 -13.13 11.21 -5.39
N GLU A 86 -12.67 11.76 -4.27
CA GLU A 86 -11.49 12.63 -4.22
C GLU A 86 -10.21 11.80 -4.18
N LYS A 87 -9.26 12.06 -5.08
CA LYS A 87 -7.93 11.43 -5.09
C LYS A 87 -7.20 11.72 -3.77
N GLN A 88 -6.65 10.68 -3.17
CA GLN A 88 -5.90 10.79 -1.92
C GLN A 88 -4.39 10.90 -2.17
N THR A 89 -3.68 11.48 -1.20
CA THR A 89 -2.20 11.61 -1.16
C THR A 89 -1.73 11.40 0.28
N GLY A 90 -0.44 11.11 0.46
CA GLY A 90 0.13 10.85 1.78
C GLY A 90 -0.21 9.47 2.32
N TRP A 91 -0.15 9.30 3.63
CA TRP A 91 -0.47 8.06 4.31
C TRP A 91 -1.97 7.80 4.37
N ILE A 92 -2.37 6.59 4.03
CA ILE A 92 -3.73 6.08 4.23
C ILE A 92 -3.70 4.78 5.03
N HIS A 93 -4.64 4.64 5.95
CA HIS A 93 -4.81 3.42 6.75
C HIS A 93 -6.09 2.71 6.35
N LEU A 94 -5.95 1.51 5.80
CA LEU A 94 -7.05 0.65 5.40
C LEU A 94 -7.06 -0.61 6.27
N ARG A 95 -8.09 -1.43 6.15
CA ARG A 95 -8.18 -2.70 6.89
C ARG A 95 -6.99 -3.63 6.61
N SER A 96 -6.41 -3.56 5.43
CA SER A 96 -5.26 -4.36 4.98
C SER A 96 -3.90 -3.82 5.43
N GLY A 97 -3.83 -2.59 5.98
CA GLY A 97 -2.60 -1.97 6.45
C GLY A 97 -2.44 -0.51 6.04
N TRP A 98 -1.24 0.02 6.25
CA TRP A 98 -0.85 1.36 5.85
C TRP A 98 -0.28 1.37 4.44
N TYR A 99 -0.63 2.39 3.67
CA TYR A 99 -0.13 2.65 2.32
C TYR A 99 0.32 4.09 2.20
N TYR A 100 1.23 4.37 1.28
CA TYR A 100 1.67 5.74 0.99
C TYR A 100 1.42 6.12 -0.46
N LEU A 101 0.72 7.22 -0.64
CA LEU A 101 0.46 7.84 -1.93
C LEU A 101 1.34 9.08 -2.07
N GLY A 102 2.14 9.16 -3.11
CA GLY A 102 2.96 10.34 -3.35
C GLY A 102 2.12 11.61 -3.50
N ALA A 103 2.76 12.77 -3.58
CA ALA A 103 2.09 14.04 -3.85
C ALA A 103 1.32 14.03 -5.20
N ASP A 104 1.72 13.18 -6.13
CA ASP A 104 1.03 12.91 -7.40
C ASP A 104 -0.16 11.95 -7.25
N GLY A 105 -0.41 11.43 -6.06
CA GLY A 105 -1.46 10.46 -5.73
C GLY A 105 -1.13 9.02 -6.08
N LYS A 106 0.04 8.74 -6.66
CA LYS A 106 0.42 7.36 -7.03
C LYS A 106 0.82 6.55 -5.82
N MET A 107 0.33 5.33 -5.72
CA MET A 107 0.78 4.37 -4.71
C MET A 107 2.29 4.14 -4.84
N ARG A 108 2.99 4.18 -3.70
CA ARG A 108 4.41 3.91 -3.62
C ARG A 108 4.66 2.47 -3.19
N THR A 109 5.81 1.95 -3.60
CA THR A 109 6.39 0.67 -3.18
C THR A 109 7.87 0.86 -2.94
N GLY A 110 8.51 -0.06 -2.21
CA GLY A 110 9.92 0.07 -1.87
C GLY A 110 10.19 1.12 -0.78
N TRP A 111 11.41 1.62 -0.76
CA TRP A 111 11.83 2.62 0.22
C TRP A 111 11.25 3.99 -0.09
N ILE A 112 10.72 4.62 0.94
CA ILE A 112 10.29 6.03 0.92
C ILE A 112 10.87 6.77 2.13
N LYS A 113 10.99 8.07 2.00
CA LYS A 113 11.32 8.97 3.11
C LYS A 113 10.16 9.95 3.30
N ASP A 114 9.66 10.03 4.54
CA ASP A 114 8.61 10.96 4.93
C ASP A 114 8.90 11.51 6.33
N ASP A 115 8.80 12.82 6.50
CA ASP A 115 9.11 13.54 7.75
C ASP A 115 10.45 13.09 8.39
N GLY A 116 11.50 12.96 7.55
CA GLY A 116 12.84 12.58 7.98
C GLY A 116 13.02 11.11 8.37
N LYS A 117 11.97 10.30 8.35
CA LYS A 117 12.01 8.86 8.63
C LYS A 117 11.98 8.04 7.35
N ASP A 118 12.63 6.89 7.40
CA ASP A 118 12.62 5.93 6.30
C ASP A 118 11.55 4.86 6.56
N TYR A 119 10.81 4.48 5.52
CA TYR A 119 9.78 3.44 5.54
C TYR A 119 10.00 2.49 4.37
N TYR A 120 9.52 1.27 4.50
CA TYR A 120 9.52 0.31 3.41
C TYR A 120 8.11 -0.20 3.14
N LEU A 121 7.71 -0.11 1.88
CA LEU A 121 6.43 -0.59 1.38
C LEU A 121 6.69 -1.84 0.52
N ASP A 122 5.97 -2.92 0.76
CA ASP A 122 6.12 -4.14 -0.01
C ASP A 122 5.66 -3.99 -1.48
N SER A 123 5.70 -5.05 -2.26
CA SER A 123 5.29 -5.03 -3.66
C SER A 123 3.79 -4.73 -3.86
N ASN A 124 2.97 -4.89 -2.82
CA ASN A 124 1.55 -4.57 -2.82
C ASN A 124 1.29 -3.15 -2.30
N GLY A 125 2.34 -2.41 -1.92
CA GLY A 125 2.25 -1.07 -1.35
C GLY A 125 1.99 -1.04 0.15
N THR A 126 1.94 -2.19 0.84
CA THR A 126 1.68 -2.25 2.28
C THR A 126 2.94 -1.92 3.07
N MET A 127 2.82 -1.06 4.07
CA MET A 127 3.92 -0.70 4.96
C MET A 127 4.39 -1.91 5.77
N VAL A 128 5.69 -2.18 5.71
CA VAL A 128 6.34 -3.29 6.43
C VAL A 128 6.64 -2.86 7.87
N THR A 129 6.33 -3.75 8.81
CA THR A 129 6.69 -3.64 10.24
C THR A 129 7.45 -4.89 10.69
N GLY A 130 8.11 -4.82 11.84
CA GLY A 130 8.95 -5.90 12.35
C GLY A 130 10.33 -5.91 11.72
N TYR A 131 10.97 -7.09 11.75
CA TYR A 131 12.30 -7.27 11.19
C TYR A 131 12.25 -7.59 9.70
N THR A 132 13.09 -6.94 8.92
CA THR A 132 13.26 -7.21 7.49
C THR A 132 14.72 -7.02 7.09
N THR A 133 15.12 -7.65 5.97
CA THR A 133 16.46 -7.48 5.42
C THR A 133 16.41 -6.78 4.08
N TRP A 134 17.35 -5.87 3.84
CA TRP A 134 17.54 -5.23 2.56
C TRP A 134 19.02 -5.19 2.20
N GLY A 135 19.39 -5.84 1.11
CA GLY A 135 20.79 -6.07 0.80
C GLY A 135 21.47 -6.90 1.90
N SER A 136 22.57 -6.39 2.41
CA SER A 136 23.34 -6.98 3.52
C SER A 136 23.00 -6.37 4.90
N LYS A 137 21.87 -5.70 5.04
CA LYS A 137 21.49 -5.02 6.27
C LYS A 137 20.21 -5.57 6.85
N LEU A 138 20.12 -5.58 8.16
CA LEU A 138 18.90 -5.86 8.92
C LEU A 138 18.24 -4.54 9.35
N TYR A 139 16.94 -4.46 9.23
CA TYR A 139 16.13 -3.34 9.68
C TYR A 139 15.02 -3.82 10.61
N TRP A 140 14.63 -2.96 11.52
CA TRP A 140 13.45 -3.15 12.35
C TRP A 140 12.56 -1.91 12.29
N ALA A 141 11.25 -2.14 12.17
CA ALA A 141 10.24 -1.11 12.25
C ALA A 141 9.20 -1.47 13.32
N GLY A 142 8.88 -0.52 14.18
CA GLY A 142 7.77 -0.63 15.12
C GLY A 142 6.41 -0.51 14.44
N ALA A 143 5.35 -0.39 15.23
CA ALA A 143 4.00 -0.20 14.73
C ALA A 143 3.84 1.11 13.92
N ASP A 144 4.73 2.07 14.11
CA ASP A 144 4.79 3.32 13.34
C ASP A 144 5.44 3.15 11.95
N GLY A 145 5.99 1.96 11.66
CA GLY A 145 6.63 1.63 10.38
C GLY A 145 8.00 2.28 10.14
N ALA A 146 8.48 3.14 11.06
CA ALA A 146 9.76 3.82 10.90
C ALA A 146 10.92 2.82 10.96
N MET A 147 11.65 2.68 9.85
CA MET A 147 12.75 1.74 9.70
C MET A 147 14.00 2.23 10.42
N LYS A 148 14.60 1.34 11.21
CA LYS A 148 15.89 1.57 11.87
C LYS A 148 16.81 0.42 11.52
N GLU A 149 18.00 0.74 11.00
CA GLU A 149 19.03 -0.26 10.79
C GLU A 149 19.43 -0.87 12.12
N GLN A 150 19.53 -2.20 12.14
CA GLN A 150 19.90 -2.98 13.33
C GLN A 150 21.27 -3.58 13.13
N PRO A 151 22.08 -3.63 14.17
CA PRO A 151 23.32 -4.40 14.11
C PRO A 151 23.00 -5.86 13.76
N CYS A 152 23.54 -6.33 12.67
CA CYS A 152 23.45 -7.74 12.26
C CYS A 152 24.63 -8.04 11.35
N TYR A 153 25.53 -8.88 11.82
CA TYR A 153 26.72 -9.24 11.04
C TYR A 153 26.39 -10.28 9.95
N TYR A 154 25.30 -11.05 10.11
CA TYR A 154 24.95 -12.15 9.22
C TYR A 154 23.45 -12.11 8.79
N PRO A 155 23.06 -11.12 7.98
CA PRO A 155 21.64 -10.97 7.56
C PRO A 155 21.11 -12.14 6.74
N ASP A 156 22.00 -12.87 6.04
CA ASP A 156 21.68 -14.10 5.34
C ASP A 156 21.24 -15.21 6.32
N MET A 157 21.98 -15.41 7.40
CA MET A 157 21.58 -16.36 8.45
C MET A 157 20.26 -15.96 9.08
N TYR A 158 20.07 -14.68 9.39
CA TYR A 158 18.79 -14.18 9.89
C TYR A 158 17.62 -14.53 8.95
N ARG A 159 17.79 -14.30 7.64
CA ARG A 159 16.76 -14.61 6.65
C ARG A 159 16.42 -16.11 6.62
N TYR A 160 17.39 -16.97 6.73
CA TYR A 160 17.18 -18.42 6.81
C TYR A 160 16.51 -18.82 8.12
N ALA A 161 16.88 -18.21 9.25
CA ALA A 161 16.29 -18.51 10.56
C ALA A 161 14.76 -18.40 10.56
N GLN A 162 14.20 -17.45 9.83
CA GLN A 162 12.74 -17.23 9.78
C GLN A 162 11.96 -18.44 9.26
N ASN A 163 12.60 -19.37 8.56
CA ASN A 163 11.96 -20.57 8.01
C ASN A 163 11.98 -21.77 8.98
N TYR A 164 12.61 -21.65 10.15
CA TYR A 164 12.73 -22.77 11.08
C TYR A 164 11.73 -22.68 12.22
N TYR A 165 11.34 -23.88 12.70
CA TYR A 165 10.53 -24.06 13.90
C TYR A 165 11.42 -24.54 15.03
N SER A 166 11.13 -24.08 16.25
CA SER A 166 11.74 -24.60 17.47
C SER A 166 10.65 -24.93 18.47
N ALA A 167 10.82 -26.03 19.21
CA ALA A 167 9.96 -26.39 20.33
C ALA A 167 10.10 -25.43 21.53
N THR A 168 11.14 -24.60 21.50
CA THR A 168 11.40 -23.55 22.49
C THR A 168 11.34 -22.18 21.79
N ASN A 169 11.42 -21.11 22.57
CA ASN A 169 11.54 -19.75 22.00
C ASN A 169 13.00 -19.38 21.67
N TRP A 170 13.85 -20.38 21.41
CA TRP A 170 15.25 -20.21 21.03
C TRP A 170 15.57 -21.03 19.78
N LEU A 171 16.35 -20.45 18.88
CA LEU A 171 16.92 -21.09 17.69
C LEU A 171 18.40 -20.82 17.65
N ILE A 172 19.20 -21.85 17.44
CA ILE A 172 20.63 -21.73 17.19
C ILE A 172 20.89 -22.17 15.75
N GLN A 173 21.56 -21.33 15.00
CA GLN A 173 21.99 -21.60 13.64
C GLN A 173 23.50 -21.55 13.54
N ILE A 174 24.08 -22.57 12.91
CA ILE A 174 25.52 -22.70 12.70
C ILE A 174 25.76 -22.81 11.21
N ASP A 175 26.58 -21.91 10.68
CA ASP A 175 27.10 -21.98 9.31
C ASP A 175 28.54 -22.43 9.35
N THR A 176 28.75 -23.72 9.07
CA THR A 176 30.09 -24.34 9.09
C THR A 176 30.97 -23.91 7.91
N THR A 177 30.35 -23.44 6.82
CA THR A 177 31.08 -22.96 5.62
C THR A 177 31.68 -21.59 5.88
N GLY A 178 30.91 -20.69 6.51
CA GLY A 178 31.36 -19.34 6.85
C GLY A 178 31.97 -19.23 8.25
N ASN A 179 32.03 -20.33 9.02
CA ASN A 179 32.47 -20.34 10.41
C ASN A 179 31.70 -19.32 11.28
N ARG A 180 30.40 -19.35 11.18
CA ARG A 180 29.51 -18.40 11.83
C ARG A 180 28.48 -19.13 12.68
N PHE A 181 28.05 -18.53 13.78
CA PHE A 181 26.84 -18.96 14.45
C PHE A 181 26.00 -17.77 14.92
N ALA A 182 24.71 -18.00 15.04
CA ALA A 182 23.77 -17.02 15.57
C ALA A 182 22.77 -17.70 16.50
N VAL A 183 22.39 -16.99 17.53
CA VAL A 183 21.33 -17.35 18.47
C VAL A 183 20.18 -16.39 18.30
N TYR A 184 19.00 -16.94 18.11
CA TYR A 184 17.77 -16.17 17.95
C TYR A 184 16.80 -16.46 19.08
N LYS A 185 16.02 -15.46 19.47
CA LYS A 185 14.91 -15.57 20.40
C LYS A 185 13.62 -15.20 19.69
N GLY A 186 12.56 -15.99 19.84
CA GLY A 186 11.29 -15.71 19.20
C GLY A 186 10.53 -16.96 18.82
N SER A 187 9.94 -16.96 17.62
CA SER A 187 9.18 -18.06 17.05
C SER A 187 9.30 -18.05 15.53
N HIS A 188 8.80 -19.09 14.86
CA HIS A 188 8.77 -19.18 13.41
C HIS A 188 8.24 -17.90 12.74
N GLY A 189 9.00 -17.38 11.80
CA GLY A 189 8.70 -16.14 11.09
C GLY A 189 8.92 -14.85 11.90
N ASN A 190 9.29 -14.96 13.20
CA ASN A 190 9.49 -13.83 14.11
C ASN A 190 10.73 -14.02 15.00
N TRP A 191 11.76 -14.59 14.43
CA TRP A 191 13.04 -14.74 15.12
C TRP A 191 13.79 -13.42 15.18
N VAL A 192 14.29 -13.06 16.37
CA VAL A 192 15.09 -11.86 16.62
C VAL A 192 16.49 -12.30 16.96
N VAL A 193 17.49 -11.66 16.34
CA VAL A 193 18.89 -11.89 16.67
C VAL A 193 19.14 -11.54 18.12
N TRP A 194 19.61 -12.53 18.89
CA TRP A 194 20.03 -12.33 20.28
C TRP A 194 21.53 -12.21 20.38
N TYR A 195 22.25 -13.02 19.60
CA TYR A 195 23.69 -13.08 19.61
C TYR A 195 24.23 -13.63 18.29
N GLU A 196 25.31 -13.05 17.78
CA GLU A 196 26.02 -13.49 16.58
C GLU A 196 27.52 -13.52 16.83
N TRP A 197 28.22 -14.54 16.29
CA TRP A 197 29.66 -14.68 16.39
C TRP A 197 30.25 -15.31 15.15
N GLN A 198 31.43 -14.83 14.78
CA GLN A 198 32.26 -15.56 13.83
C GLN A 198 33.12 -16.59 14.60
N CYS A 199 32.87 -17.86 14.31
CA CYS A 199 33.71 -18.92 14.88
C CYS A 199 35.04 -18.97 14.12
N THR A 200 36.14 -18.85 14.83
CA THR A 200 37.43 -19.28 14.26
C THR A 200 37.43 -20.80 14.33
N THR A 201 37.54 -21.49 13.17
CA THR A 201 37.90 -22.91 13.20
C THR A 201 39.25 -22.97 13.84
N GLY A 202 39.37 -23.65 14.97
CA GLY A 202 40.66 -23.91 15.60
C GLY A 202 41.64 -24.49 14.59
N ALA A 203 42.88 -24.02 14.59
CA ALA A 203 43.91 -24.62 13.81
C ALA A 203 43.95 -26.14 14.11
N PRO A 204 44.22 -27.02 13.09
CA PRO A 204 44.29 -28.45 13.31
C PRO A 204 45.24 -28.73 14.48
N GLY A 205 44.73 -29.32 15.58
CA GLY A 205 45.53 -29.68 16.75
C GLY A 205 45.23 -28.93 18.05
N MET A 206 44.24 -28.01 18.06
CA MET A 206 43.78 -27.38 19.31
C MET A 206 42.40 -27.97 19.71
N TRP A 207 42.41 -29.14 20.31
CA TRP A 207 41.28 -29.72 21.10
C TRP A 207 41.80 -30.02 22.48
#